data_6270391f241051e5e322748b414fc5f1
#
_entry.id   6270391f241051e5e322748b414fc5f1
#
_cell.length_a   1.000
_cell.length_b   1.000
_cell.length_c   1.000
_cell.angle_alpha   90.00
_cell.angle_beta   90.00
_cell.angle_gamma   90.00
#
_symmetry.space_group_name_H-M   'P 1'
#
loop_
_entity.id
_entity.type
_entity.pdbx_description
1 polymer ?
#
loop_
_entity_poly.entity_id
_entity_poly.type
_entity_poly.pdbx_seq_one_letter_code
_entity_poly.pdbx_strand_id
1 'polypeptide(L)'
;TADGGELFRNNCAMCHNFAGQGGALTQGKYAPTLMGVEPKHIYEAMITGPQSMPVFSDKVVTPEEKLSIIKWIKAAESEPNLGGAALGRVGPVTEGLLGWVLGLGMLIGVAVWLAMKAK
;
A
#
# COMPACT_ATOMS: atom_id res chain seq x y z
N THR A 1 -8.56 18.53 14.28
CA THR A 1 -7.55 17.45 14.22
C THR A 1 -7.58 16.85 12.83
N ALA A 2 -6.44 16.84 12.15
CA ALA A 2 -6.34 16.23 10.83
C ALA A 2 -6.71 14.73 10.90
N ASP A 3 -7.46 14.27 9.89
CA ASP A 3 -7.82 12.86 9.79
C ASP A 3 -6.54 11.99 9.65
N GLY A 4 -6.44 10.93 10.45
CA GLY A 4 -5.29 10.04 10.42
C GLY A 4 -5.04 9.41 9.05
N GLY A 5 -6.10 9.18 8.28
CA GLY A 5 -6.00 8.72 6.89
C GLY A 5 -5.43 9.76 5.94
N GLU A 6 -5.77 11.03 6.10
CA GLU A 6 -5.19 12.11 5.32
C GLU A 6 -3.70 12.28 5.65
N LEU A 7 -3.37 12.29 6.93
CA LEU A 7 -1.98 12.36 7.39
C LEU A 7 -1.14 11.19 6.85
N PHE A 8 -1.69 9.99 6.87
CA PHE A 8 -1.05 8.80 6.31
C PHE A 8 -0.79 8.94 4.80
N ARG A 9 -1.81 9.36 4.03
CA ARG A 9 -1.65 9.57 2.58
C ARG A 9 -0.59 10.58 2.25
N ASN A 10 -0.51 11.66 3.01
CA ASN A 10 0.43 12.76 2.74
C ASN A 10 1.88 12.45 3.16
N ASN A 11 2.09 11.61 4.18
CA ASN A 11 3.41 11.42 4.78
C ASN A 11 3.96 10.00 4.68
N CYS A 12 3.13 8.99 4.54
CA CYS A 12 3.52 7.59 4.70
C CYS A 12 3.27 6.73 3.45
N ALA A 13 2.17 6.99 2.74
CA ALA A 13 1.71 6.15 1.64
C ALA A 13 2.69 6.06 0.47
N MET A 14 3.52 7.08 0.24
CA MET A 14 4.51 7.08 -0.84
C MET A 14 5.54 5.94 -0.70
N CYS A 15 5.83 5.51 0.53
CA CYS A 15 6.74 4.40 0.82
C CYS A 15 6.00 3.13 1.23
N HIS A 16 5.00 3.26 2.10
CA HIS A 16 4.29 2.14 2.72
C HIS A 16 3.05 1.67 1.94
N ASN A 17 2.78 2.22 0.73
CA ASN A 17 1.57 1.92 -0.04
C ASN A 17 0.29 2.56 0.57
N PHE A 18 -0.73 2.76 -0.26
CA PHE A 18 -1.98 3.41 0.14
C PHE A 18 -2.74 2.67 1.27
N ALA A 19 -2.53 1.36 1.40
CA ALA A 19 -3.14 0.51 2.42
C ALA A 19 -2.16 0.03 3.49
N GLY A 20 -0.94 0.58 3.54
CA GLY A 20 0.06 0.20 4.52
C GLY A 20 0.71 -1.18 4.30
N GLN A 21 0.60 -1.74 3.10
CA GLN A 21 1.15 -3.07 2.77
C GLN A 21 2.65 -3.07 2.51
N GLY A 22 3.29 -1.91 2.56
CA GLY A 22 4.68 -1.78 2.19
C GLY A 22 4.88 -1.60 0.69
N GLY A 23 6.12 -1.38 0.29
CA GLY A 23 6.45 -1.16 -1.12
C GLY A 23 7.93 -1.15 -1.40
N ALA A 24 8.27 -1.32 -2.67
CA ALA A 24 9.64 -1.22 -3.15
C ALA A 24 10.10 0.24 -3.20
N LEU A 25 11.31 0.46 -2.77
CA LEU A 25 12.01 1.74 -2.84
C LEU A 25 13.18 1.64 -3.83
N THR A 26 13.90 2.73 -4.01
CA THR A 26 15.08 2.77 -4.88
C THR A 26 16.23 1.91 -4.34
N GLN A 27 17.13 1.48 -5.22
CA GLN A 27 18.35 0.74 -4.87
C GLN A 27 18.11 -0.58 -4.11
N GLY A 28 17.03 -1.28 -4.44
CA GLY A 28 16.72 -2.57 -3.80
C GLY A 28 16.22 -2.47 -2.35
N LYS A 29 15.97 -1.27 -1.86
CA LYS A 29 15.35 -1.05 -0.54
C LYS A 29 13.85 -1.27 -0.61
N TYR A 30 13.23 -1.46 0.53
CA TYR A 30 11.79 -1.59 0.65
C TYR A 30 11.27 -0.98 1.95
N ALA A 31 10.04 -0.50 1.92
CA ALA A 31 9.31 -0.15 3.14
C ALA A 31 8.50 -1.37 3.59
N PRO A 32 8.59 -1.76 4.87
CA PRO A 32 7.87 -2.93 5.36
C PRO A 32 6.36 -2.71 5.41
N THR A 33 5.62 -3.80 5.43
CA THR A 33 4.18 -3.74 5.74
C THR A 33 3.97 -3.23 7.17
N LEU A 34 2.93 -2.44 7.35
CA LEU A 34 2.48 -1.95 8.66
C LEU A 34 1.40 -2.85 9.28
N MET A 35 0.93 -3.83 8.50
CA MET A 35 -0.08 -4.79 8.96
C MET A 35 0.52 -5.76 9.97
N GLY A 36 -0.19 -6.00 11.07
CA GLY A 36 0.29 -6.85 12.17
C GLY A 36 1.35 -6.22 13.08
N VAL A 37 1.77 -4.98 12.79
CA VAL A 37 2.77 -4.29 13.63
C VAL A 37 2.10 -3.65 14.83
N GLU A 38 2.68 -3.81 16.01
CA GLU A 38 2.15 -3.20 17.22
C GLU A 38 2.19 -1.66 17.17
N PRO A 39 1.17 -0.97 17.71
CA PRO A 39 1.10 0.49 17.73
C PRO A 39 2.34 1.17 18.28
N LYS A 40 2.95 0.59 19.31
CA LYS A 40 4.17 1.09 19.93
C LYS A 40 5.32 1.13 18.93
N HIS A 41 5.53 0.05 18.16
CA HIS A 41 6.62 -0.02 17.19
C HIS A 41 6.42 0.95 16.01
N ILE A 42 5.17 1.18 15.60
CA ILE A 42 4.85 2.19 14.58
C ILE A 42 5.22 3.59 15.11
N TYR A 43 4.85 3.90 16.36
CA TYR A 43 5.20 5.17 16.98
C TYR A 43 6.72 5.37 17.10
N GLU A 44 7.41 4.36 17.60
CA GLU A 44 8.87 4.37 17.74
C GLU A 44 9.57 4.57 16.39
N ALA A 45 9.10 3.91 15.32
CA ALA A 45 9.65 4.08 13.98
C ALA A 45 9.49 5.52 13.47
N MET A 46 8.37 6.18 13.74
CA MET A 46 8.17 7.56 13.35
C MET A 46 9.16 8.53 14.02
N ILE A 47 9.50 8.28 15.28
CA ILE A 47 10.43 9.16 16.03
C ILE A 47 11.90 8.82 15.82
N THR A 48 12.24 7.58 15.47
CA THR A 48 13.63 7.14 15.27
C THR A 48 14.08 7.15 13.81
N GLY A 49 13.17 7.00 12.86
CA GLY A 49 13.49 6.98 11.43
C GLY A 49 14.43 5.85 11.04
N PRO A 50 14.05 4.56 11.24
CA PRO A 50 14.93 3.44 10.97
C PRO A 50 15.26 3.34 9.48
N GLN A 51 16.50 2.97 9.16
CA GLN A 51 17.01 2.80 7.79
C GLN A 51 16.77 4.04 6.92
N SER A 52 15.95 3.92 5.87
CA SER A 52 15.66 5.02 4.94
C SER A 52 14.38 5.81 5.29
N MET A 53 13.71 5.47 6.38
CA MET A 53 12.54 6.19 6.84
C MET A 53 12.95 7.55 7.42
N PRO A 54 12.30 8.66 7.03
CA PRO A 54 12.58 9.95 7.66
C PRO A 54 12.11 9.99 9.12
N VAL A 55 12.76 10.83 9.92
CA VAL A 55 12.32 11.12 11.29
C VAL A 55 11.16 12.11 11.26
N PHE A 56 10.04 11.73 11.85
CA PHE A 56 8.88 12.60 12.03
C PHE A 56 8.92 13.20 13.45
N SER A 57 9.63 14.31 13.61
CA SER A 57 9.67 15.02 14.88
C SER A 57 8.29 15.57 15.27
N ASP A 58 8.09 15.86 16.55
CA ASP A 58 6.83 16.43 17.05
C ASP A 58 6.51 17.83 16.50
N LYS A 59 7.48 18.48 15.86
CA LYS A 59 7.28 19.74 15.13
C LYS A 59 6.68 19.54 13.73
N VAL A 60 6.88 18.35 13.14
CA VAL A 60 6.40 18.02 11.79
C VAL A 60 5.08 17.24 11.85
N VAL A 61 5.02 16.26 12.72
CA VAL A 61 3.81 15.48 13.03
C VAL A 61 3.70 15.40 14.54
N THR A 62 2.68 16.02 15.10
CA THR A 62 2.51 16.07 16.56
C THR A 62 2.25 14.68 17.15
N PRO A 63 2.43 14.49 18.46
CA PRO A 63 2.11 13.20 19.10
C PRO A 63 0.66 12.75 18.86
N GLU A 64 -0.29 13.69 18.90
CA GLU A 64 -1.70 13.43 18.65
C GLU A 64 -1.95 12.98 17.20
N GLU A 65 -1.28 13.60 16.25
CA GLU A 65 -1.35 13.23 14.83
C GLU A 65 -0.73 11.85 14.59
N LYS A 66 0.39 11.52 15.24
CA LYS A 66 0.99 10.17 15.19
C LYS A 66 0.01 9.12 15.70
N LEU A 67 -0.67 9.38 16.80
CA LEU A 67 -1.70 8.49 17.33
C LEU A 67 -2.90 8.37 16.39
N SER A 68 -3.28 9.46 15.73
CA SER A 68 -4.35 9.45 14.72
C SER A 68 -3.98 8.58 13.49
N ILE A 69 -2.74 8.69 13.02
CA ILE A 69 -2.21 7.82 11.96
C ILE A 69 -2.25 6.35 12.37
N ILE A 70 -1.79 6.03 13.57
CA ILE A 70 -1.79 4.66 14.10
C ILE A 70 -3.22 4.10 14.19
N LYS A 71 -4.16 4.90 14.70
CA LYS A 71 -5.57 4.52 14.74
C LYS A 71 -6.12 4.19 13.35
N TRP A 72 -5.80 5.01 12.37
CA TRP A 72 -6.21 4.75 10.99
C TRP A 72 -5.60 3.46 10.43
N ILE A 73 -4.30 3.22 10.65
CA ILE A 73 -3.63 1.98 10.21
C ILE A 73 -4.33 0.76 10.81
N LYS A 74 -4.64 0.78 12.11
CA LYS A 74 -5.31 -0.33 12.79
C LYS A 74 -6.75 -0.52 12.33
N ALA A 75 -7.46 0.55 12.03
CA ALA A 75 -8.79 0.47 11.42
C ALA A 75 -8.71 -0.15 10.02
N ALA A 76 -7.79 0.31 9.17
CA ALA A 76 -7.58 -0.23 7.83
C ALA A 76 -7.17 -1.71 7.82
N GLU A 77 -6.40 -2.15 8.83
CA GLU A 77 -6.02 -3.55 9.03
C GLU A 77 -7.23 -4.44 9.33
N SER A 78 -8.16 -3.94 10.13
CA SER A 78 -9.36 -4.68 10.56
C SER A 78 -10.53 -4.58 9.57
N GLU A 79 -10.42 -3.75 8.54
CA GLU A 79 -11.50 -3.51 7.59
C GLU A 79 -11.81 -4.76 6.76
N PRO A 80 -13.09 -5.22 6.75
CA PRO A 80 -13.46 -6.38 5.97
C PRO A 80 -13.37 -6.09 4.47
N ASN A 81 -13.05 -7.10 3.68
CA ASN A 81 -13.17 -7.02 2.24
C ASN A 81 -14.64 -7.02 1.83
N LEU A 82 -15.12 -5.89 1.30
CA LEU A 82 -16.52 -5.72 0.92
C LEU A 82 -16.88 -6.37 -0.43
N GLY A 83 -15.94 -7.02 -1.07
CA GLY A 83 -16.15 -7.75 -2.32
C GLY A 83 -14.98 -7.60 -3.30
N GLY A 84 -15.04 -8.36 -4.40
CA GLY A 84 -13.97 -8.42 -5.37
C GLY A 84 -12.72 -9.17 -4.90
N ALA A 85 -11.66 -9.11 -5.70
CA ALA A 85 -10.36 -9.70 -5.39
C ALA A 85 -9.43 -8.62 -4.81
N ALA A 86 -9.12 -8.70 -3.54
CA ALA A 86 -8.29 -7.70 -2.87
C ALA A 86 -6.82 -7.72 -3.33
N LEU A 87 -6.33 -8.85 -3.86
CA LEU A 87 -4.97 -9.03 -4.39
C LEU A 87 -3.87 -8.56 -3.43
N GLY A 88 -4.07 -8.78 -2.13
CA GLY A 88 -3.14 -8.37 -1.08
C GLY A 88 -3.11 -6.88 -0.79
N ARG A 89 -4.00 -6.08 -1.39
CA ARG A 89 -4.06 -4.61 -1.27
C ARG A 89 -2.74 -3.90 -1.66
N VAL A 90 -1.94 -4.52 -2.53
CA VAL A 90 -0.69 -3.90 -3.01
C VAL A 90 -0.89 -2.97 -4.21
N GLY A 91 -2.12 -2.92 -4.75
CA GLY A 91 -2.51 -1.95 -5.76
C GLY A 91 -1.98 -2.23 -7.16
N PRO A 92 -1.34 -1.24 -7.83
CA PRO A 92 -1.06 -1.31 -9.26
C PRO A 92 -0.24 -2.49 -9.73
N VAL A 93 0.64 -3.04 -8.90
CA VAL A 93 1.52 -4.17 -9.27
C VAL A 93 0.71 -5.43 -9.53
N THR A 94 -0.09 -5.87 -8.57
CA THR A 94 -0.91 -7.08 -8.69
C THR A 94 -2.12 -6.89 -9.61
N GLU A 95 -2.76 -5.72 -9.53
CA GLU A 95 -3.88 -5.36 -10.41
C GLU A 95 -3.43 -5.25 -11.86
N GLY A 96 -2.28 -4.62 -12.11
CA GLY A 96 -1.68 -4.53 -13.44
C GLY A 96 -1.26 -5.89 -13.99
N LEU A 97 -0.69 -6.76 -13.18
CA LEU A 97 -0.33 -8.12 -13.57
C LEU A 97 -1.56 -8.89 -14.06
N LEU A 98 -2.66 -8.86 -13.31
CA LEU A 98 -3.90 -9.50 -13.73
C LEU A 98 -4.47 -8.88 -15.00
N GLY A 99 -4.53 -7.54 -15.08
CA GLY A 99 -5.06 -6.84 -16.25
C GLY A 99 -4.27 -7.15 -17.53
N TRP A 100 -2.95 -7.10 -17.47
CA TRP A 100 -2.10 -7.36 -18.64
C TRP A 100 -2.03 -8.84 -18.99
N VAL A 101 -1.81 -9.73 -18.05
CA VAL A 101 -1.64 -11.17 -18.33
C VAL A 101 -2.97 -11.82 -18.69
N LEU A 102 -4.01 -11.67 -17.88
CA LEU A 102 -5.30 -12.28 -18.15
C LEU A 102 -6.11 -11.51 -19.20
N GLY A 103 -6.20 -10.20 -19.08
CA GLY A 103 -6.99 -9.37 -19.99
C GLY A 103 -6.40 -9.35 -21.40
N LEU A 104 -5.17 -8.88 -21.56
CA LEU A 104 -4.49 -8.81 -22.85
C LEU A 104 -4.21 -10.21 -23.42
N GLY A 105 -3.80 -11.16 -22.59
CA GLY A 105 -3.58 -12.54 -23.01
C GLY A 105 -4.85 -13.20 -23.57
N MET A 106 -5.99 -12.98 -22.94
CA MET A 106 -7.28 -13.47 -23.42
C MET A 106 -7.67 -12.81 -24.75
N LEU A 107 -7.50 -11.50 -24.89
CA LEU A 107 -7.78 -10.79 -26.14
C LEU A 107 -6.89 -11.28 -27.29
N ILE A 108 -5.62 -11.49 -27.07
CA ILE A 108 -4.69 -12.06 -28.06
C ILE A 108 -5.10 -13.48 -28.42
N GLY A 109 -5.44 -14.32 -27.44
CA GLY A 109 -5.90 -15.68 -27.64
C GLY A 109 -7.16 -15.75 -28.50
N VAL A 110 -8.15 -14.91 -28.23
CA VAL A 110 -9.37 -14.81 -29.05
C VAL A 110 -9.06 -14.31 -30.46
N ALA A 111 -8.22 -13.31 -30.62
CA ALA A 111 -7.83 -12.80 -31.93
C ALA A 111 -7.13 -13.88 -32.80
N VAL A 112 -6.21 -14.63 -32.22
CA VAL A 112 -5.54 -15.75 -32.89
C VAL A 112 -6.54 -16.85 -33.26
N TRP A 113 -7.44 -17.21 -32.35
CA TRP A 113 -8.47 -18.21 -32.61
C TRP A 113 -9.42 -17.81 -33.74
N LEU A 114 -9.86 -16.55 -33.77
CA LEU A 114 -10.70 -16.04 -34.87
C LEU A 114 -9.94 -16.02 -36.20
N ALA A 115 -8.67 -15.62 -36.22
CA ALA A 115 -7.83 -15.64 -37.41
C ALA A 115 -7.64 -17.07 -37.96
N MET A 116 -7.52 -18.06 -37.11
CA MET A 116 -7.46 -19.47 -37.51
C MET A 116 -8.77 -19.99 -38.11
N LYS A 117 -9.90 -19.49 -37.61
CA LYS A 117 -11.23 -19.85 -38.12
C LYS A 117 -11.57 -19.20 -39.48
N ALA A 118 -10.93 -18.06 -39.78
CA ALA A 118 -11.18 -17.32 -41.02
C ALA A 118 -10.50 -17.92 -42.28
N LYS A 119 -9.73 -18.98 -42.13
CA LYS A 119 -9.13 -19.74 -43.24
C LYS A 119 -10.12 -20.88 -43.68
#